data_db11dc8913dae7e8b6b7428becb33bb9
#
_entry.id   db11dc8913dae7e8b6b7428becb33bb9
#
_cell.length_a   1.000
_cell.length_b   1.000
_cell.length_c   1.000
_cell.angle_alpha   90.00
_cell.angle_beta   90.00
_cell.angle_gamma   90.00
#
_symmetry.space_group_name_H-M   'P 1'
#
loop_
_entity.id
_entity.type
_entity.pdbx_description
1 polymer ?
#
loop_
_entity_poly.entity_id
_entity_poly.type
_entity_poly.pdbx_seq_one_letter_code
_entity_poly.pdbx_strand_id
1 'polypeptide(L)'
;MPRVVSRLIPLYNTQPDALFIIIGIAVMTQKPFWETQTLEQMSDDEWEALCDGCGRCCLHKLIDEDTDELYFTNVACNQLNIKSCQCRNYARRFEYEPDCIKLTRENLLSFDWLPETCAYRLIHEGKGLQPWHPLLAGSKAAMHQQRISVRNIAVRESEVMDWQDHILNKPEWAR
;
A
#
# COMPACT_ATOMS: atom_id res chain seq x y z
N MET A 1 -69.84 -12.90 -9.87
CA MET A 1 -69.28 -14.05 -10.62
C MET A 1 -68.65 -13.53 -11.89
N PRO A 2 -67.35 -13.46 -12.00
CA PRO A 2 -66.68 -13.21 -13.28
C PRO A 2 -66.12 -14.53 -13.84
N ARG A 3 -66.26 -14.69 -15.12
CA ARG A 3 -65.91 -15.86 -15.93
C ARG A 3 -64.40 -15.97 -16.11
N VAL A 4 -63.86 -17.17 -15.82
CA VAL A 4 -62.51 -17.57 -16.16
C VAL A 4 -62.50 -17.99 -17.62
N VAL A 5 -61.66 -17.38 -18.44
CA VAL A 5 -61.40 -17.79 -19.84
C VAL A 5 -60.00 -18.39 -19.89
N SER A 6 -59.95 -19.71 -20.04
CA SER A 6 -58.73 -20.47 -20.32
C SER A 6 -58.29 -20.21 -21.76
N ARG A 7 -57.07 -19.66 -21.96
CA ARG A 7 -56.42 -19.69 -23.28
C ARG A 7 -55.25 -20.66 -23.24
N LEU A 8 -55.38 -21.71 -24.03
CA LEU A 8 -54.34 -22.66 -24.38
C LEU A 8 -53.26 -21.93 -25.21
N ILE A 9 -52.01 -21.99 -24.78
CA ILE A 9 -50.85 -21.55 -25.55
C ILE A 9 -50.35 -22.76 -26.34
N PRO A 10 -50.16 -22.67 -27.66
CA PRO A 10 -49.65 -23.79 -28.44
C PRO A 10 -48.17 -23.99 -28.18
N LEU A 11 -47.79 -25.22 -27.93
CA LEU A 11 -46.42 -25.71 -27.87
C LEU A 11 -45.76 -25.51 -29.24
N TYR A 12 -44.80 -24.61 -29.33
CA TYR A 12 -43.96 -24.46 -30.50
C TYR A 12 -42.76 -25.39 -30.42
N ASN A 13 -42.68 -26.17 -31.43
CA ASN A 13 -41.75 -27.19 -31.85
C ASN A 13 -40.28 -26.93 -31.50
N THR A 14 -39.67 -27.93 -30.89
CA THR A 14 -38.23 -28.06 -30.63
C THR A 14 -37.50 -28.35 -31.95
N GLN A 15 -36.63 -27.44 -32.35
CA GLN A 15 -35.50 -27.80 -33.20
C GLN A 15 -34.23 -27.90 -32.36
N PRO A 16 -33.53 -29.05 -32.42
CA PRO A 16 -32.18 -29.14 -31.88
C PRO A 16 -31.24 -28.74 -33.01
N ASP A 17 -30.40 -27.75 -32.81
CA ASP A 17 -29.09 -27.58 -33.43
C ASP A 17 -28.64 -26.11 -33.34
N ALA A 18 -28.41 -25.66 -32.12
CA ALA A 18 -27.48 -24.56 -31.91
C ALA A 18 -26.26 -25.11 -31.16
N LEU A 19 -25.29 -25.53 -31.94
CA LEU A 19 -23.96 -25.86 -31.46
C LEU A 19 -23.36 -24.60 -30.80
N PHE A 20 -23.57 -24.45 -29.50
CA PHE A 20 -22.81 -23.44 -28.72
C PHE A 20 -21.35 -23.87 -28.69
N ILE A 21 -20.57 -23.35 -29.64
CA ILE A 21 -19.12 -23.34 -29.54
C ILE A 21 -18.80 -22.40 -28.38
N ILE A 22 -18.65 -22.97 -27.19
CA ILE A 22 -18.01 -22.29 -26.07
C ILE A 22 -16.54 -22.16 -26.46
N ILE A 23 -16.19 -21.06 -27.11
CA ILE A 23 -14.81 -20.65 -27.25
C ILE A 23 -14.38 -20.29 -25.81
N GLY A 24 -13.74 -21.24 -25.15
CA GLY A 24 -13.07 -21.04 -23.89
C GLY A 24 -11.91 -20.05 -24.14
N ILE A 25 -12.20 -18.77 -24.07
CA ILE A 25 -11.16 -17.76 -23.91
C ILE A 25 -10.59 -18.03 -22.54
N ALA A 26 -9.51 -18.78 -22.46
CA ALA A 26 -8.65 -18.81 -21.30
C ALA A 26 -8.15 -17.36 -21.14
N VAL A 27 -8.77 -16.61 -20.26
CA VAL A 27 -8.22 -15.36 -19.78
C VAL A 27 -6.91 -15.76 -19.07
N MET A 28 -5.81 -15.70 -19.81
CA MET A 28 -4.49 -15.78 -19.22
C MET A 28 -4.36 -14.57 -18.33
N THR A 29 -4.71 -14.70 -17.06
CA THR A 29 -4.44 -13.69 -16.05
C THR A 29 -2.94 -13.55 -15.95
N GLN A 30 -2.42 -12.52 -16.61
CA GLN A 30 -1.01 -12.19 -16.54
C GLN A 30 -0.69 -11.92 -15.07
N LYS A 31 0.31 -12.62 -14.53
CA LYS A 31 0.74 -12.36 -13.16
C LYS A 31 1.18 -10.90 -13.03
N PRO A 32 0.88 -10.27 -11.90
CA PRO A 32 1.22 -8.86 -11.70
C PRO A 32 2.74 -8.67 -11.63
N PHE A 33 3.19 -7.44 -11.92
CA PHE A 33 4.61 -7.11 -12.01
C PHE A 33 5.39 -7.44 -10.72
N TRP A 34 4.80 -7.25 -9.55
CA TRP A 34 5.44 -7.56 -8.26
C TRP A 34 5.64 -9.05 -7.97
N GLU A 35 5.08 -9.94 -8.80
CA GLU A 35 5.30 -11.39 -8.72
C GLU A 35 6.24 -11.90 -9.83
N THR A 36 6.50 -11.09 -10.85
CA THR A 36 7.22 -11.51 -12.06
C THR A 36 8.52 -10.77 -12.30
N GLN A 37 8.72 -9.63 -11.63
CA GLN A 37 9.88 -8.78 -11.81
C GLN A 37 10.67 -8.64 -10.50
N THR A 38 11.99 -8.52 -10.60
CA THR A 38 12.82 -8.03 -9.50
C THR A 38 12.69 -6.51 -9.39
N LEU A 39 13.12 -5.93 -8.26
CA LEU A 39 13.08 -4.48 -8.06
C LEU A 39 13.86 -3.72 -9.16
N GLU A 40 14.96 -4.30 -9.65
CA GLU A 40 15.82 -3.72 -10.70
C GLU A 40 15.14 -3.74 -12.08
N GLN A 41 14.20 -4.67 -12.30
CA GLN A 41 13.47 -4.82 -13.57
C GLN A 41 12.24 -3.92 -13.66
N MET A 42 11.77 -3.43 -12.52
CA MET A 42 10.58 -2.58 -12.47
C MET A 42 10.84 -1.21 -13.13
N SER A 43 9.87 -0.71 -13.86
CA SER A 43 9.85 0.69 -14.29
C SER A 43 9.74 1.63 -13.07
N ASP A 44 9.97 2.92 -13.28
CA ASP A 44 9.82 3.90 -12.19
C ASP A 44 8.38 4.00 -11.70
N ASP A 45 7.39 3.87 -12.59
CA ASP A 45 5.97 3.86 -12.22
C ASP A 45 5.62 2.62 -11.39
N GLU A 46 6.14 1.45 -11.74
CA GLU A 46 5.95 0.21 -10.96
C GLU A 46 6.66 0.29 -9.61
N TRP A 47 7.87 0.85 -9.56
CA TRP A 47 8.57 1.14 -8.32
C TRP A 47 7.74 2.04 -7.40
N GLU A 48 7.28 3.18 -7.88
CA GLU A 48 6.46 4.10 -7.10
C GLU A 48 5.13 3.46 -6.64
N ALA A 49 4.55 2.58 -7.47
CA ALA A 49 3.31 1.87 -7.13
C ALA A 49 3.47 0.85 -6.00
N LEU A 50 4.69 0.37 -5.72
CA LEU A 50 4.95 -0.53 -4.58
C LEU A 50 4.74 0.15 -3.23
N CYS A 51 4.81 1.48 -3.14
CA CYS A 51 4.59 2.17 -1.89
C CYS A 51 3.12 2.07 -1.46
N ASP A 52 2.84 1.39 -0.36
CA ASP A 52 1.50 1.29 0.22
C ASP A 52 0.99 2.64 0.78
N GLY A 53 1.90 3.57 1.04
CA GLY A 53 1.59 4.86 1.65
C GLY A 53 1.22 4.74 3.12
N CYS A 54 1.80 3.82 3.88
CA CYS A 54 1.57 3.71 5.32
C CYS A 54 2.05 4.93 6.12
N GLY A 55 3.03 5.68 5.58
CA GLY A 55 3.58 6.89 6.19
C GLY A 55 4.63 6.66 7.27
N ARG A 56 5.00 5.42 7.59
CA ARG A 56 5.97 5.13 8.67
C ARG A 56 7.37 5.68 8.38
N CYS A 57 7.80 5.66 7.12
CA CYS A 57 9.07 6.29 6.73
C CYS A 57 9.04 7.82 6.82
N CYS A 58 7.84 8.44 6.84
CA CYS A 58 7.64 9.87 6.99
C CYS A 58 7.51 10.32 8.46
N LEU A 59 7.64 9.42 9.43
CA LEU A 59 7.82 9.80 10.82
C LEU A 59 9.30 10.13 11.06
N HIS A 60 9.55 11.18 11.84
CA HIS A 60 10.90 11.55 12.25
C HIS A 60 11.54 10.45 13.07
N LYS A 61 12.85 10.33 12.94
CA LYS A 61 13.72 9.48 13.73
C LYS A 61 14.76 10.34 14.39
N LEU A 62 15.12 10.00 15.60
CA LEU A 62 16.18 10.65 16.35
C LEU A 62 17.36 9.70 16.40
N ILE A 63 18.55 10.25 16.37
CA ILE A 63 19.80 9.51 16.54
C ILE A 63 20.47 10.07 17.78
N ASP A 64 20.82 9.19 18.69
CA ASP A 64 21.62 9.54 19.85
C ASP A 64 23.06 9.82 19.40
N GLU A 65 23.56 11.01 19.70
CA GLU A 65 24.90 11.47 19.24
C GLU A 65 26.06 10.70 19.89
N ASP A 66 25.85 10.09 21.04
CA ASP A 66 26.88 9.37 21.77
C ASP A 66 26.94 7.88 21.41
N THR A 67 25.80 7.29 21.06
CA THR A 67 25.67 5.85 20.85
C THR A 67 25.32 5.44 19.42
N ASP A 68 24.99 6.41 18.55
CA ASP A 68 24.42 6.19 17.20
C ASP A 68 23.11 5.39 17.21
N GLU A 69 22.44 5.28 18.37
CA GLU A 69 21.19 4.56 18.50
C GLU A 69 20.05 5.32 17.82
N LEU A 70 19.27 4.60 17.01
CA LEU A 70 18.12 5.14 16.29
C LEU A 70 16.83 4.99 17.12
N TYR A 71 16.17 6.10 17.37
CA TYR A 71 14.88 6.17 18.04
C TYR A 71 13.77 6.52 17.05
N PHE A 72 12.70 5.75 17.07
CA PHE A 72 11.49 6.03 16.30
C PHE A 72 10.60 7.00 17.07
N THR A 73 9.97 7.93 16.35
CA THR A 73 8.96 8.82 16.94
C THR A 73 7.61 8.65 16.26
N ASN A 74 6.57 9.20 16.87
CA ASN A 74 5.27 9.36 16.20
C ASN A 74 5.10 10.77 15.59
N VAL A 75 6.15 11.57 15.52
CA VAL A 75 6.12 12.91 14.94
C VAL A 75 6.18 12.81 13.42
N ALA A 76 5.19 13.36 12.75
CA ALA A 76 5.11 13.32 11.30
C ALA A 76 5.83 14.51 10.66
N CYS A 77 6.59 14.25 9.59
CA CYS A 77 7.12 15.27 8.70
C CYS A 77 6.01 16.26 8.30
N ASN A 78 6.31 17.55 8.24
CA ASN A 78 5.37 18.63 7.94
C ASN A 78 4.67 18.47 6.58
N GLN A 79 5.30 17.76 5.63
CA GLN A 79 4.72 17.46 4.33
C GLN A 79 3.73 16.29 4.36
N LEU A 80 3.68 15.50 5.43
CA LEU A 80 2.76 14.38 5.53
C LEU A 80 1.33 14.86 5.86
N ASN A 81 0.38 14.51 5.02
CA ASN A 81 -1.03 14.58 5.39
C ASN A 81 -1.38 13.32 6.21
N ILE A 82 -1.51 13.48 7.53
CA ILE A 82 -1.74 12.36 8.45
C ILE A 82 -3.03 11.58 8.12
N LYS A 83 -4.08 12.27 7.63
CA LYS A 83 -5.36 11.61 7.30
C LYS A 83 -5.28 10.71 6.06
N SER A 84 -4.59 11.15 5.02
CA SER A 84 -4.41 10.36 3.78
C SER A 84 -3.14 9.53 3.78
N CYS A 85 -2.20 9.79 4.70
CA CYS A 85 -0.85 9.25 4.72
C CYS A 85 -0.09 9.49 3.40
N GLN A 86 -0.32 10.65 2.78
CA GLN A 86 0.34 11.05 1.54
C GLN A 86 1.14 12.34 1.76
N CYS A 87 2.28 12.45 1.10
CA CYS A 87 3.03 13.69 1.03
C CYS A 87 2.23 14.75 0.26
N ARG A 88 2.14 15.97 0.79
CA ARG A 88 1.42 17.08 0.16
C ARG A 88 2.10 17.59 -1.11
N ASN A 89 3.42 17.52 -1.15
CA ASN A 89 4.26 18.02 -2.24
C ASN A 89 5.27 16.97 -2.70
N TYR A 90 4.80 15.73 -3.00
CA TYR A 90 5.69 14.59 -3.26
C TYR A 90 6.75 14.86 -4.33
N ALA A 91 6.35 15.44 -5.46
CA ALA A 91 7.26 15.73 -6.58
C ALA A 91 8.37 16.77 -6.21
N ARG A 92 8.04 17.67 -5.30
CA ARG A 92 8.93 18.76 -4.86
C ARG A 92 9.35 18.64 -3.40
N ARG A 93 9.22 17.44 -2.81
CA ARG A 93 9.44 17.22 -1.37
C ARG A 93 10.81 17.66 -0.86
N PHE A 94 11.84 17.53 -1.69
CA PHE A 94 13.21 17.95 -1.34
C PHE A 94 13.42 19.46 -1.29
N GLU A 95 12.49 20.24 -1.86
CA GLU A 95 12.52 21.71 -1.73
C GLU A 95 11.97 22.16 -0.37
N TYR A 96 11.08 21.37 0.22
CA TYR A 96 10.45 21.66 1.51
C TYR A 96 11.10 20.92 2.66
N GLU A 97 11.61 19.73 2.42
CA GLU A 97 12.26 18.84 3.37
C GLU A 97 13.52 18.27 2.72
N PRO A 98 14.66 19.00 2.82
CA PRO A 98 15.92 18.58 2.19
C PRO A 98 16.39 17.20 2.68
N ASP A 99 16.10 16.86 3.94
CA ASP A 99 16.45 15.59 4.57
C ASP A 99 15.45 14.45 4.28
N CYS A 100 14.50 14.70 3.40
CA CYS A 100 13.53 13.68 3.02
C CYS A 100 14.23 12.47 2.38
N ILE A 101 13.85 11.29 2.83
CA ILE A 101 14.41 10.05 2.30
C ILE A 101 13.91 9.78 0.89
N LYS A 102 14.84 9.57 -0.03
CA LYS A 102 14.57 9.04 -1.35
C LYS A 102 14.97 7.56 -1.37
N LEU A 103 14.00 6.67 -1.31
CA LEU A 103 14.25 5.26 -1.55
C LEU A 103 14.55 5.04 -3.03
N THR A 104 15.65 4.37 -3.31
CA THR A 104 16.04 3.92 -4.64
C THR A 104 16.43 2.45 -4.58
N ARG A 105 16.56 1.82 -5.74
CA ARG A 105 16.98 0.41 -5.83
C ARG A 105 18.35 0.19 -5.20
N GLU A 106 19.24 1.18 -5.35
CA GLU A 106 20.63 1.12 -4.88
C GLU A 106 20.76 1.30 -3.37
N ASN A 107 19.89 2.13 -2.76
CA ASN A 107 20.02 2.48 -1.35
C ASN A 107 19.03 1.77 -0.40
N LEU A 108 18.12 0.95 -0.94
CA LEU A 108 17.06 0.29 -0.15
C LEU A 108 17.64 -0.45 1.08
N LEU A 109 18.75 -1.16 0.88
CA LEU A 109 19.39 -1.96 1.94
C LEU A 109 20.11 -1.13 2.99
N SER A 110 20.34 0.16 2.74
CA SER A 110 20.94 1.08 3.73
C SER A 110 19.91 1.53 4.78
N PHE A 111 18.64 1.18 4.59
CA PHE A 111 17.55 1.54 5.50
C PHE A 111 16.99 0.31 6.20
N ASP A 112 17.80 -0.30 7.06
CA ASP A 112 17.45 -1.49 7.85
C ASP A 112 16.25 -1.28 8.80
N TRP A 113 16.02 -0.02 9.17
CA TRP A 113 14.89 0.44 9.99
C TRP A 113 13.54 0.49 9.22
N LEU A 114 13.51 0.27 7.91
CA LEU A 114 12.23 0.19 7.19
C LEU A 114 11.35 -0.90 7.80
N PRO A 115 10.03 -0.66 7.88
CA PRO A 115 9.09 -1.64 8.43
C PRO A 115 9.24 -3.02 7.78
N GLU A 116 9.10 -4.08 8.57
CA GLU A 116 9.07 -5.46 8.05
C GLU A 116 7.97 -5.67 7.01
N THR A 117 6.91 -4.86 7.08
CA THR A 117 5.77 -4.87 6.16
C THR A 117 5.97 -3.98 4.95
N CYS A 118 7.11 -3.27 4.83
CA CYS A 118 7.39 -2.40 3.70
C CYS A 118 7.44 -3.22 2.40
N ALA A 119 6.64 -2.85 1.40
CA ALA A 119 6.55 -3.60 0.16
C ALA A 119 7.89 -3.72 -0.58
N TYR A 120 8.70 -2.66 -0.61
CA TYR A 120 10.04 -2.70 -1.19
C TYR A 120 10.91 -3.77 -0.53
N ARG A 121 10.89 -3.82 0.80
CA ARG A 121 11.62 -4.81 1.57
C ARG A 121 11.10 -6.23 1.34
N LEU A 122 9.78 -6.42 1.38
CA LEU A 122 9.15 -7.71 1.14
C LEU A 122 9.51 -8.28 -0.24
N ILE A 123 9.42 -7.47 -1.30
CA ILE A 123 9.77 -7.91 -2.65
C ILE A 123 11.27 -8.21 -2.76
N HIS A 124 12.15 -7.37 -2.17
CA HIS A 124 13.58 -7.65 -2.11
C HIS A 124 13.90 -8.99 -1.41
N GLU A 125 13.19 -9.30 -0.34
CA GLU A 125 13.33 -10.56 0.42
C GLU A 125 12.64 -11.76 -0.27
N GLY A 126 12.09 -11.60 -1.47
CA GLY A 126 11.36 -12.65 -2.20
C GLY A 126 10.02 -13.01 -1.56
N LYS A 127 9.48 -12.13 -0.72
CA LYS A 127 8.17 -12.26 -0.07
C LYS A 127 7.10 -11.53 -0.89
N GLY A 128 5.86 -12.02 -0.81
CA GLY A 128 4.72 -11.36 -1.47
C GLY A 128 4.24 -10.13 -0.72
N LEU A 129 3.40 -9.33 -1.40
CA LEU A 129 2.72 -8.20 -0.77
C LEU A 129 1.72 -8.68 0.29
N GLN A 130 1.53 -7.86 1.31
CA GLN A 130 0.56 -8.15 2.35
C GLN A 130 -0.89 -8.05 1.84
N PRO A 131 -1.85 -8.86 2.34
CA PRO A 131 -3.23 -8.88 1.84
C PRO A 131 -3.95 -7.52 1.87
N TRP A 132 -3.56 -6.64 2.79
CA TRP A 132 -4.10 -5.29 2.92
C TRP A 132 -3.44 -4.27 1.98
N HIS A 133 -2.38 -4.67 1.26
CA HIS A 133 -1.67 -3.76 0.36
C HIS A 133 -2.60 -3.21 -0.74
N PRO A 134 -2.56 -1.90 -1.06
CA PRO A 134 -3.48 -1.29 -2.03
C PRO A 134 -3.51 -1.95 -3.41
N LEU A 135 -2.39 -2.49 -3.89
CA LEU A 135 -2.31 -3.24 -5.15
C LEU A 135 -3.13 -4.55 -5.12
N LEU A 136 -3.32 -5.15 -3.94
CA LEU A 136 -4.14 -6.36 -3.76
C LEU A 136 -5.56 -6.03 -3.34
N ALA A 137 -5.72 -5.10 -2.39
CA ALA A 137 -7.01 -4.74 -1.81
C ALA A 137 -7.79 -3.70 -2.63
N GLY A 138 -7.21 -3.14 -3.69
CA GLY A 138 -7.81 -2.10 -4.53
C GLY A 138 -7.91 -0.72 -3.89
N SER A 139 -7.62 -0.59 -2.59
CA SER A 139 -7.64 0.69 -1.87
C SER A 139 -6.80 0.65 -0.60
N LYS A 140 -6.52 1.82 0.00
CA LYS A 140 -5.84 1.94 1.29
C LYS A 140 -6.74 1.65 2.51
N ALA A 141 -8.03 1.37 2.31
CA ALA A 141 -8.98 1.20 3.41
C ALA A 141 -8.58 0.05 4.35
N ALA A 142 -8.23 -1.10 3.81
CA ALA A 142 -7.81 -2.27 4.60
C ALA A 142 -6.56 -1.97 5.44
N MET A 143 -5.55 -1.31 4.86
CA MET A 143 -4.34 -0.88 5.55
C MET A 143 -4.65 0.05 6.75
N HIS A 144 -5.55 1.02 6.55
CA HIS A 144 -5.96 1.93 7.62
C HIS A 144 -6.77 1.23 8.72
N GLN A 145 -7.69 0.34 8.37
CA GLN A 145 -8.50 -0.45 9.30
C GLN A 145 -7.64 -1.36 10.17
N GLN A 146 -6.61 -1.97 9.60
CA GLN A 146 -5.66 -2.82 10.31
C GLN A 146 -4.59 -2.05 11.09
N ARG A 147 -4.68 -0.71 11.15
CA ARG A 147 -3.74 0.17 11.86
C ARG A 147 -2.28 0.06 11.39
N ILE A 148 -2.09 -0.33 10.14
CA ILE A 148 -0.76 -0.40 9.52
C ILE A 148 -0.22 1.00 9.24
N SER A 149 -1.09 1.93 8.87
CA SER A 149 -0.72 3.33 8.60
C SER A 149 -0.55 4.16 9.87
N VAL A 150 0.18 5.26 9.74
CA VAL A 150 0.42 6.21 10.85
C VAL A 150 -0.79 7.06 11.21
N ARG A 151 -1.91 6.93 10.51
CA ARG A 151 -3.12 7.77 10.67
C ARG A 151 -3.59 7.96 12.12
N ASN A 152 -3.46 6.91 12.92
CA ASN A 152 -3.98 6.90 14.30
C ASN A 152 -2.90 7.11 15.37
N ILE A 153 -1.64 7.24 14.98
CA ILE A 153 -0.53 7.39 15.91
C ILE A 153 0.25 8.68 15.69
N ALA A 154 0.25 9.21 14.46
CA ALA A 154 1.07 10.36 14.12
C ALA A 154 0.52 11.65 14.74
N VAL A 155 1.43 12.47 15.24
CA VAL A 155 1.21 13.86 15.68
C VAL A 155 1.91 14.81 14.71
N ARG A 156 1.46 16.05 14.63
CA ARG A 156 2.12 17.05 13.81
C ARG A 156 3.36 17.58 14.51
N GLU A 157 4.41 17.80 13.77
CA GLU A 157 5.63 18.40 14.29
C GLU A 157 5.37 19.74 15.00
N SER A 158 4.46 20.57 14.48
CA SER A 158 4.07 21.85 15.08
C SER A 158 3.33 21.72 16.43
N GLU A 159 2.91 20.53 16.82
CA GLU A 159 2.23 20.22 18.08
C GLU A 159 3.21 19.65 19.14
N VAL A 160 4.46 19.40 18.75
CA VAL A 160 5.49 18.81 19.61
C VAL A 160 6.13 19.86 20.49
N MET A 161 6.07 19.66 21.79
CA MET A 161 6.72 20.50 22.81
C MET A 161 8.06 19.91 23.25
N ASP A 162 8.08 18.61 23.47
CA ASP A 162 9.29 17.85 23.79
C ASP A 162 9.33 16.59 22.91
N TRP A 163 10.41 16.41 22.18
CA TRP A 163 10.59 15.27 21.29
C TRP A 163 10.73 13.94 22.04
N GLN A 164 11.23 13.96 23.27
CA GLN A 164 11.40 12.77 24.11
C GLN A 164 10.04 12.12 24.44
N ASP A 165 8.99 12.93 24.63
CA ASP A 165 7.64 12.45 24.91
C ASP A 165 7.03 11.69 23.70
N HIS A 166 7.64 11.84 22.54
CA HIS A 166 7.17 11.26 21.28
C HIS A 166 8.00 10.05 20.80
N ILE A 167 8.99 9.63 21.58
CA ILE A 167 9.77 8.42 21.29
C ILE A 167 8.88 7.19 21.47
N LEU A 168 8.85 6.35 20.43
CA LEU A 168 8.16 5.07 20.46
C LEU A 168 9.08 3.99 21.00
N ASN A 169 8.71 3.39 22.12
CA ASN A 169 9.42 2.23 22.66
C ASN A 169 9.32 1.05 21.70
N LYS A 170 10.32 0.91 20.82
CA LYS A 170 10.51 -0.20 19.90
C LYS A 170 9.18 -0.63 19.26
N PRO A 171 8.62 0.16 18.33
CA PRO A 171 7.33 -0.14 17.74
C PRO A 171 7.36 -1.51 17.07
N GLU A 172 6.27 -2.27 17.17
CA GLU A 172 6.15 -3.65 16.65
C GLU A 172 6.57 -3.82 15.19
N TRP A 173 6.54 -2.73 14.41
CA TRP A 173 6.93 -2.72 13.00
C TRP A 173 8.40 -2.35 12.75
N ALA A 174 9.14 -1.96 13.79
CA ALA A 174 10.58 -1.65 13.73
C ALA A 174 11.37 -2.80 14.35
N ARG A 175 12.41 -3.21 13.67
CA ARG A 175 13.40 -4.17 14.20
C ARG A 175 14.47 -3.49 14.99
#